data_2b3859eabccebcb32698c9a4c51ae14e
#
_entry.id   2b3859eabccebcb32698c9a4c51ae14e
#
_cell.length_a   1.000
_cell.length_b   1.000
_cell.length_c   1.000
_cell.angle_alpha   90.00
_cell.angle_beta   90.00
_cell.angle_gamma   90.00
#
_symmetry.space_group_name_H-M   'P 1'
#
loop_
_entity.id
_entity.type
_entity.pdbx_description
1 polymer ?
#
loop_
_entity_poly.entity_id
_entity_poly.type
_entity_poly.pdbx_seq_one_letter_code
_entity_poly.pdbx_strand_id
1 'polypeptide(L)'
;MATIQTGRTLSVEIDSVVYSAQVAEVQLVPNETVDQYVTLTDTVAVRQPTTWQLTLRAYQDWGEVGSFCDAMWTAAAAGAAIPFELGLAGTGTLSGNIIPAYPTAGGPADGVLEVSFTFEVTGGITKA
;
A
#
# COMPACT_ATOMS: atom_id res chain seq x y z
N MET A 1 -24.23 -15.85 1.38
CA MET A 1 -23.29 -16.40 0.39
C MET A 1 -22.16 -15.41 0.15
N ALA A 2 -20.93 -15.88 0.22
CA ALA A 2 -19.78 -15.03 -0.08
C ALA A 2 -19.67 -14.80 -1.58
N THR A 3 -19.35 -13.57 -1.97
CA THR A 3 -19.14 -13.19 -3.37
C THR A 3 -17.65 -13.16 -3.66
N ILE A 4 -17.24 -13.78 -4.75
CA ILE A 4 -15.86 -13.69 -5.21
C ILE A 4 -15.65 -12.31 -5.82
N GLN A 5 -14.64 -11.60 -5.34
CA GLN A 5 -14.34 -10.23 -5.77
C GLN A 5 -13.07 -10.19 -6.61
N THR A 6 -13.02 -9.25 -7.54
CA THR A 6 -11.85 -9.04 -8.39
C THR A 6 -11.20 -7.72 -8.06
N GLY A 7 -9.93 -7.58 -8.42
CA GLY A 7 -9.19 -6.34 -8.20
C GLY A 7 -9.71 -5.14 -8.97
N ARG A 8 -10.58 -5.33 -9.95
CA ARG A 8 -11.17 -4.23 -10.72
C ARG A 8 -12.11 -3.34 -9.92
N THR A 9 -12.61 -3.84 -8.81
CA THR A 9 -13.50 -3.07 -7.93
C THR A 9 -12.75 -2.36 -6.81
N LEU A 10 -11.44 -2.55 -6.72
CA LEU A 10 -10.61 -1.84 -5.77
C LEU A 10 -10.34 -0.41 -6.24
N SER A 11 -10.19 0.49 -5.29
CA SER A 11 -9.74 1.86 -5.57
C SER A 11 -8.61 2.22 -4.62
N VAL A 12 -7.70 3.06 -5.08
CA VAL A 12 -6.60 3.55 -4.26
C VAL A 12 -6.51 5.06 -4.37
N GLU A 13 -6.43 5.72 -3.21
CA GLU A 13 -6.29 7.15 -3.10
C GLU A 13 -5.08 7.43 -2.21
N ILE A 14 -4.17 8.24 -2.68
CA ILE A 14 -2.96 8.62 -1.93
C ILE A 14 -2.89 10.14 -1.90
N ASP A 15 -2.79 10.69 -0.69
CA ASP A 15 -2.77 12.13 -0.44
C ASP A 15 -3.95 12.85 -1.10
N SER A 16 -5.14 12.27 -0.97
CA SER A 16 -6.42 12.75 -1.49
C SER A 16 -6.53 12.75 -3.01
N VAL A 17 -5.64 12.06 -3.73
CA VAL A 17 -5.68 11.91 -5.19
C VAL A 17 -5.90 10.45 -5.55
N VAL A 18 -6.87 10.19 -6.44
CA VAL A 18 -7.20 8.84 -6.88
C VAL A 18 -6.28 8.44 -8.02
N TYR A 19 -5.57 7.32 -7.84
CA TYR A 19 -4.63 6.79 -8.83
C TYR A 19 -5.06 5.45 -9.42
N SER A 20 -6.31 5.08 -9.26
CA SER A 20 -6.83 3.77 -9.68
C SER A 20 -6.62 3.49 -11.17
N ALA A 21 -6.57 4.53 -12.01
CA ALA A 21 -6.36 4.37 -13.45
C ALA A 21 -4.93 3.97 -13.81
N GLN A 22 -3.94 4.32 -12.98
CA GLN A 22 -2.54 4.01 -13.19
C GLN A 22 -2.08 2.73 -12.50
N VAL A 23 -2.80 2.31 -11.46
CA VAL A 23 -2.40 1.19 -10.62
C VAL A 23 -2.96 -0.11 -11.16
N ALA A 24 -2.07 -1.08 -11.42
CA ALA A 24 -2.44 -2.40 -11.92
C ALA A 24 -2.71 -3.40 -10.80
N GLU A 25 -2.06 -3.23 -9.65
CA GLU A 25 -2.21 -4.13 -8.51
C GLU A 25 -1.94 -3.34 -7.23
N VAL A 26 -2.75 -3.58 -6.21
CA VAL A 26 -2.58 -2.98 -4.89
C VAL A 26 -2.89 -4.00 -3.81
N GLN A 27 -2.04 -4.05 -2.79
CA GLN A 27 -2.25 -4.93 -1.63
C GLN A 27 -1.81 -4.21 -0.36
N LEU A 28 -2.60 -4.39 0.69
CA LEU A 28 -2.20 -3.98 2.04
C LEU A 28 -1.86 -5.25 2.81
N VAL A 29 -0.60 -5.43 3.14
CA VAL A 29 -0.07 -6.68 3.68
C VAL A 29 0.25 -6.52 5.16
N PRO A 30 -0.40 -7.30 6.04
CA PRO A 30 -0.04 -7.30 7.44
C PRO A 30 1.19 -8.17 7.70
N ASN A 31 2.05 -7.70 8.60
CA ASN A 31 3.13 -8.50 9.18
C ASN A 31 2.77 -8.82 10.62
N GLU A 32 2.44 -10.07 10.87
CA GLU A 32 2.02 -10.53 12.20
C GLU A 32 3.07 -11.47 12.76
N THR A 33 3.45 -11.25 14.00
CA THR A 33 4.39 -12.10 14.71
C THR A 33 3.77 -12.55 16.02
N VAL A 34 3.84 -13.84 16.28
CA VAL A 34 3.41 -14.43 17.54
C VAL A 34 4.61 -15.11 18.17
N ASP A 35 5.02 -14.62 19.34
CA ASP A 35 6.11 -15.22 20.10
C ASP A 35 5.54 -16.17 21.15
N GLN A 36 6.26 -17.27 21.37
CA GLN A 36 5.88 -18.26 22.38
C GLN A 36 6.89 -18.23 23.51
N TYR A 37 6.37 -18.19 24.73
CA TYR A 37 7.17 -18.23 25.94
C TYR A 37 6.82 -19.49 26.72
N VAL A 38 7.83 -20.23 27.12
CA VAL A 38 7.66 -21.48 27.87
C VAL A 38 7.89 -21.19 29.34
N THR A 39 6.88 -21.51 30.15
CA THR A 39 6.98 -21.47 31.62
C THR A 39 7.14 -22.90 32.17
N LEU A 40 7.30 -23.01 33.45
CA LEU A 40 7.43 -24.34 34.09
C LEU A 40 6.17 -25.19 33.96
N THR A 41 5.02 -24.58 33.75
CA THR A 41 3.73 -25.28 33.71
C THR A 41 2.98 -25.17 32.39
N ASP A 42 3.40 -24.26 31.50
CA ASP A 42 2.63 -23.99 30.28
C ASP A 42 3.47 -23.32 29.19
N THR A 43 2.88 -23.22 28.01
CA THR A 43 3.42 -22.42 26.90
C THR A 43 2.43 -21.28 26.61
N VAL A 44 2.92 -20.05 26.65
CA VAL A 44 2.11 -18.84 26.44
C VAL A 44 2.48 -18.22 25.09
N ALA A 45 1.48 -18.02 24.24
CA ALA A 45 1.63 -17.31 22.96
C ALA A 45 1.29 -15.83 23.16
N VAL A 46 2.20 -14.94 22.75
CA VAL A 46 2.01 -13.50 22.83
C VAL A 46 2.12 -12.92 21.43
N ARG A 47 1.07 -12.22 21.00
CA ARG A 47 1.03 -11.56 19.71
C ARG A 47 1.73 -10.20 19.80
N GLN A 48 2.71 -9.99 18.94
CA GLN A 48 3.38 -8.71 18.81
C GLN A 48 2.49 -7.71 18.04
N PRO A 49 2.69 -6.40 18.20
CA PRO A 49 1.96 -5.43 17.41
C PRO A 49 2.10 -5.69 15.91
N THR A 50 0.98 -5.63 15.20
CA THR A 50 0.96 -5.84 13.76
C THR A 50 1.52 -4.62 13.04
N THR A 51 2.46 -4.84 12.13
CA THR A 51 2.93 -3.82 11.19
C THR A 51 2.34 -4.08 9.82
N TRP A 52 2.26 -3.03 9.00
CA TRP A 52 1.60 -3.09 7.71
C TRP A 52 2.50 -2.54 6.63
N GLN A 53 2.35 -3.07 5.42
CA GLN A 53 3.00 -2.57 4.22
C GLN A 53 1.96 -2.43 3.12
N LEU A 54 2.02 -1.32 2.40
CA LEU A 54 1.21 -1.11 1.20
C LEU A 54 2.09 -1.39 -0.02
N THR A 55 1.75 -2.46 -0.75
CA THR A 55 2.45 -2.79 -1.98
C THR A 55 1.55 -2.49 -3.17
N LEU A 56 2.11 -1.90 -4.19
CA LEU A 56 1.38 -1.66 -5.42
C LEU A 56 2.28 -1.73 -6.64
N ARG A 57 1.69 -2.09 -7.74
CA ARG A 57 2.33 -2.11 -9.06
C ARG A 57 1.52 -1.20 -9.97
N ALA A 58 2.20 -0.28 -10.61
CA ALA A 58 1.58 0.73 -11.44
C ALA A 58 2.34 0.88 -12.75
N TYR A 59 1.71 1.52 -13.71
CA TYR A 59 2.39 1.95 -14.93
C TYR A 59 3.03 3.30 -14.68
N GLN A 60 4.26 3.48 -15.19
CA GLN A 60 4.97 4.73 -15.00
C GLN A 60 4.26 5.86 -15.75
N ASP A 61 4.12 6.99 -15.06
CA ASP A 61 3.48 8.19 -15.57
C ASP A 61 4.26 9.38 -15.05
N TRP A 62 4.84 10.14 -15.97
CA TRP A 62 5.75 11.24 -15.67
C TRP A 62 5.36 12.49 -16.43
N GLY A 63 5.63 13.65 -15.83
CA GLY A 63 5.65 14.92 -16.53
C GLY A 63 4.32 15.65 -16.69
N GLU A 64 3.20 15.06 -16.24
CA GLU A 64 1.89 15.70 -16.33
C GLU A 64 1.31 15.98 -14.95
N VAL A 65 0.37 16.90 -14.88
CA VAL A 65 -0.37 17.16 -13.64
C VAL A 65 -1.18 15.93 -13.28
N GLY A 66 -1.01 15.44 -12.06
CA GLY A 66 -1.66 14.22 -11.58
C GLY A 66 -0.90 12.94 -11.89
N SER A 67 0.32 13.03 -12.43
CA SER A 67 1.17 11.86 -12.65
C SER A 67 1.54 11.20 -11.32
N PHE A 68 1.34 9.88 -11.23
CA PHE A 68 1.60 9.15 -10.00
C PHE A 68 3.08 9.18 -9.61
N CYS A 69 3.97 8.89 -10.55
CA CYS A 69 5.40 8.87 -10.28
C CYS A 69 5.94 10.23 -9.87
N ASP A 70 5.48 11.32 -10.52
CA ASP A 70 5.86 12.67 -10.12
C ASP A 70 5.39 13.01 -8.71
N ALA A 71 4.16 12.63 -8.38
CA ALA A 71 3.60 12.84 -7.04
C ALA A 71 4.39 12.08 -5.97
N MET A 72 4.76 10.84 -6.24
CA MET A 72 5.54 10.03 -5.31
C MET A 72 6.97 10.55 -5.17
N TRP A 73 7.57 11.03 -6.23
CA TRP A 73 8.89 11.66 -6.17
C TRP A 73 8.88 12.88 -5.25
N THR A 74 7.91 13.76 -5.44
CA THR A 74 7.77 14.97 -4.62
C THR A 74 7.52 14.62 -3.15
N ALA A 75 6.66 13.65 -2.89
CA ALA A 75 6.36 13.21 -1.54
C ALA A 75 7.59 12.59 -0.87
N ALA A 76 8.34 11.76 -1.58
CA ALA A 76 9.57 11.15 -1.06
C ALA A 76 10.63 12.19 -0.75
N ALA A 77 10.76 13.21 -1.59
CA ALA A 77 11.71 14.31 -1.35
C ALA A 77 11.34 15.10 -0.08
N ALA A 78 10.07 15.27 0.20
CA ALA A 78 9.60 15.92 1.42
C ALA A 78 9.81 15.06 2.67
N GLY A 79 9.73 13.74 2.53
CA GLY A 79 10.03 12.79 3.60
C GLY A 79 8.96 12.64 4.67
N ALA A 80 7.84 13.33 4.57
CA ALA A 80 6.75 13.25 5.55
C ALA A 80 5.76 12.15 5.18
N ALA A 81 5.15 11.52 6.19
CA ALA A 81 4.09 10.54 5.97
C ALA A 81 2.89 11.19 5.29
N ILE A 82 2.27 10.47 4.37
CA ILE A 82 1.08 10.94 3.64
C ILE A 82 -0.06 9.94 3.82
N PRO A 83 -1.32 10.42 3.83
CA PRO A 83 -2.47 9.54 4.00
C PRO A 83 -2.75 8.72 2.74
N PHE A 84 -3.27 7.52 2.94
CA PHE A 84 -3.79 6.71 1.85
C PHE A 84 -5.13 6.10 2.24
N GLU A 85 -5.89 5.72 1.23
CA GLU A 85 -7.16 5.03 1.41
C GLU A 85 -7.30 3.96 0.33
N LEU A 86 -7.55 2.73 0.75
CA LEU A 86 -7.83 1.61 -0.13
C LEU A 86 -9.31 1.28 -0.06
N GLY A 87 -10.04 1.54 -1.15
CA GLY A 87 -11.43 1.15 -1.26
C GLY A 87 -11.55 -0.31 -1.59
N LEU A 88 -12.24 -1.05 -0.73
CA LEU A 88 -12.46 -2.47 -0.94
C LEU A 88 -13.66 -2.69 -1.85
N ALA A 89 -13.66 -3.83 -2.52
CA ALA A 89 -14.81 -4.24 -3.32
C ALA A 89 -16.03 -4.36 -2.41
N GLY A 90 -17.12 -3.68 -2.78
CA GLY A 90 -18.31 -3.62 -1.93
C GLY A 90 -18.34 -2.36 -1.08
N THR A 91 -18.49 -2.51 0.22
CA THR A 91 -18.65 -1.39 1.13
C THR A 91 -17.60 -1.43 2.23
N GLY A 92 -16.48 -0.84 2.01
CA GLY A 92 -15.47 -0.78 3.05
C GLY A 92 -14.23 -0.08 2.55
N THR A 93 -13.54 0.56 3.48
CA THR A 93 -12.27 1.21 3.18
C THR A 93 -11.25 0.88 4.26
N LEU A 94 -10.00 0.79 3.87
CA LEU A 94 -8.87 0.70 4.77
C LEU A 94 -8.04 1.95 4.59
N SER A 95 -7.74 2.64 5.67
CA SER A 95 -7.01 3.90 5.60
C SER A 95 -5.88 3.94 6.62
N GLY A 96 -4.88 4.72 6.32
CA GLY A 96 -3.71 4.91 7.17
C GLY A 96 -2.77 5.94 6.57
N ASN A 97 -1.52 5.91 7.03
CA ASN A 97 -0.46 6.78 6.52
C ASN A 97 0.70 5.93 6.04
N ILE A 98 1.32 6.35 4.96
CA ILE A 98 2.50 5.68 4.40
C ILE A 98 3.69 6.61 4.38
N ILE A 99 4.88 6.01 4.46
CA ILE A 99 6.13 6.73 4.22
C ILE A 99 6.40 6.66 2.72
N PRO A 100 6.41 7.80 2.01
CA PRO A 100 6.59 7.77 0.56
C PRO A 100 7.99 7.32 0.18
N ALA A 101 8.11 6.71 -1.00
CA ALA A 101 9.38 6.23 -1.53
C ALA A 101 9.55 6.71 -2.97
N TYR A 102 10.81 6.84 -3.39
CA TYR A 102 11.12 7.23 -4.76
C TYR A 102 10.72 6.12 -5.74
N PRO A 103 10.07 6.47 -6.85
CA PRO A 103 9.76 5.50 -7.88
C PRO A 103 10.98 5.11 -8.69
N THR A 104 10.99 3.86 -9.17
CA THR A 104 11.96 3.42 -10.16
C THR A 104 11.60 4.06 -11.50
N ALA A 105 12.60 4.64 -12.17
CA ALA A 105 12.40 5.27 -13.47
C ALA A 105 13.06 4.44 -14.55
N GLY A 106 12.38 4.30 -15.71
CA GLY A 106 12.92 3.57 -16.84
C GLY A 106 12.44 2.14 -16.95
N GLY A 107 12.91 1.44 -17.96
CA GLY A 107 12.55 0.07 -18.23
C GLY A 107 13.01 -0.37 -19.62
N PRO A 108 12.53 -1.52 -20.13
CA PRO A 108 12.95 -2.03 -21.43
C PRO A 108 12.42 -1.16 -22.58
N ALA A 109 13.20 -1.08 -23.65
CA ALA A 109 12.85 -0.24 -24.80
C ALA A 109 11.62 -0.74 -25.57
N ASP A 110 11.34 -2.03 -25.50
CA ASP A 110 10.25 -2.68 -26.23
C ASP A 110 9.09 -3.13 -25.34
N GLY A 111 9.04 -2.63 -24.11
CA GLY A 111 7.99 -3.01 -23.15
C GLY A 111 7.28 -1.80 -22.56
N VAL A 112 6.19 -2.08 -21.86
CA VAL A 112 5.48 -1.08 -21.08
C VAL A 112 6.27 -0.79 -19.81
N LEU A 113 6.42 0.49 -19.47
CA LEU A 113 7.13 0.88 -18.27
C LEU A 113 6.24 0.67 -17.04
N GLU A 114 6.74 -0.10 -16.10
CA GLU A 114 6.05 -0.38 -14.84
C GLU A 114 6.91 0.06 -13.66
N VAL A 115 6.24 0.28 -12.53
CA VAL A 115 6.90 0.60 -11.27
C VAL A 115 6.21 -0.17 -10.15
N SER A 116 7.00 -0.67 -9.22
CA SER A 116 6.49 -1.35 -8.04
C SER A 116 6.93 -0.59 -6.80
N PHE A 117 6.01 -0.44 -5.85
CA PHE A 117 6.28 0.21 -4.58
C PHE A 117 5.99 -0.74 -3.43
N THR A 118 6.80 -0.61 -2.39
CA THR A 118 6.49 -1.16 -1.07
C THR A 118 6.63 -0.03 -0.07
N PHE A 119 5.50 0.46 0.43
CA PHE A 119 5.48 1.55 1.39
C PHE A 119 5.29 1.00 2.79
N GLU A 120 6.08 1.49 3.73
CA GLU A 120 5.86 1.20 5.13
C GLU A 120 4.68 2.04 5.63
N VAL A 121 3.76 1.40 6.33
CA VAL A 121 2.62 2.08 6.95
C VAL A 121 3.01 2.50 8.36
N THR A 122 2.75 3.75 8.69
CA THR A 122 3.00 4.28 10.03
C THR A 122 1.68 4.52 10.75
N GLY A 123 1.63 4.20 12.05
CA GLY A 123 0.51 4.49 12.92
C GLY A 123 -0.58 3.44 12.97
N GLY A 124 -0.72 2.58 12.01
CA GLY A 124 -1.76 1.55 11.96
C GLY A 124 -2.84 1.83 10.94
N ILE A 125 -3.81 0.93 10.87
CA ILE A 125 -4.84 0.94 9.83
C ILE A 125 -6.21 1.11 10.48
N THR A 126 -7.02 1.97 9.90
CA THR A 126 -8.43 2.13 10.26
C THR A 126 -9.30 1.46 9.20
N LYS A 127 -10.18 0.59 9.64
CA LYS A 127 -11.15 -0.06 8.76
C LYS A 127 -12.52 0.59 8.97
N ALA A 128 -13.08 1.08 7.89
CA ALA A 128 -14.42 1.67 7.91
C ALA A 128 -15.43 0.82 7.13
#